data_b110aa3e5246272c1c4a16351c97fa44
#
_entry.id   b110aa3e5246272c1c4a16351c97fa44
#
_cell.length_a   1.000
_cell.length_b   1.000
_cell.length_c   1.000
_cell.angle_alpha   90.00
_cell.angle_beta   90.00
_cell.angle_gamma   90.00
#
_symmetry.space_group_name_H-M   'P 1'
#
loop_
_entity.id
_entity.type
_entity.pdbx_description
1 polymer ?
#
loop_
_entity_poly.entity_id
_entity_poly.type
_entity_poly.pdbx_seq_one_letter_code
_entity_poly.pdbx_strand_id
1 'polypeptide(L)'
;MASKVYYMNDRATHGGESVPFKAVKLLRDAGLKDMVKPGATVGIKIHTGNYGNSATLRPQWVRAIVEEVQRMGANPVIVETNLNINAMGGDRQDTKQHRKIINRHGFNEQTMGCPIWLCEGPFEFDDVKCEVPHGVYLNHTFTPRRMTKLDTIIVVSHFKGHLQGTYGGAIKNIGIGMASNRGKSATHFLNHPEFGLHSGVVNQEVAQQMMQAPHPNFIDGIINNCAFDCFAVEDGEFVFHREKCKDCSACYYPTLFSGLMQFSNTLMTTTPTCIADSCAGIMNKLGKEKFIFVNYAYDITPSCDCDNKHDAAVIPNIGTFVSKDPVAVDMACLEACEAASVNPGSAFDAPGLAEPNSDRFTHGSSLAQVSQWCQINSGVFNGIGESEYELVESEPLSEAEVSSWIQDYDFTNPIGKRYRDQIRAFHFDTEGPTAVSEPRLPLEDQIKRPAGLVKNSKISDEQ
;
A
#
# COMPACT_ATOMS: atom_id res chain seq x y z
N MET A 1 -20.75 12.76 -15.96
CA MET A 1 -21.46 12.59 -14.67
C MET A 1 -20.39 12.37 -13.63
N ALA A 2 -20.49 13.00 -12.46
CA ALA A 2 -19.53 12.83 -11.40
C ALA A 2 -19.42 11.34 -11.01
N SER A 3 -18.22 10.88 -10.71
CA SER A 3 -17.96 9.51 -10.28
C SER A 3 -18.53 9.26 -8.89
N LYS A 4 -19.13 8.09 -8.66
CA LYS A 4 -19.64 7.73 -7.33
C LYS A 4 -18.53 7.15 -6.47
N VAL A 5 -18.43 7.64 -5.23
CA VAL A 5 -17.59 7.10 -4.17
C VAL A 5 -18.50 6.63 -3.05
N TYR A 6 -18.55 5.33 -2.81
CA TYR A 6 -19.31 4.71 -1.73
C TYR A 6 -18.47 4.72 -0.45
N TYR A 7 -19.09 5.08 0.67
CA TYR A 7 -18.40 5.35 1.91
C TYR A 7 -19.12 4.77 3.13
N MET A 8 -18.36 4.30 4.08
CA MET A 8 -18.76 4.04 5.47
C MET A 8 -17.68 4.53 6.42
N ASN A 9 -18.09 5.23 7.49
CA ASN A 9 -17.18 5.71 8.52
C ASN A 9 -16.51 4.57 9.31
N ASP A 10 -15.62 4.88 10.27
CA ASP A 10 -14.87 3.90 11.06
C ASP A 10 -15.66 3.29 12.25
N ARG A 11 -16.86 3.84 12.58
CA ARG A 11 -17.68 3.36 13.70
C ARG A 11 -18.26 1.97 13.40
N ALA A 12 -18.39 1.16 14.46
CA ALA A 12 -19.07 -0.13 14.39
C ALA A 12 -19.86 -0.37 15.68
N THR A 13 -21.16 -0.64 15.56
CA THR A 13 -22.07 -0.95 16.65
C THR A 13 -22.59 -2.38 16.60
N HIS A 14 -22.45 -3.04 15.43
CA HIS A 14 -22.79 -4.45 15.21
C HIS A 14 -21.88 -5.09 14.14
N GLY A 15 -22.01 -6.41 13.95
CA GLY A 15 -21.11 -7.19 13.08
C GLY A 15 -21.04 -6.71 11.64
N GLY A 16 -22.15 -6.25 11.07
CA GLY A 16 -22.22 -5.73 9.70
C GLY A 16 -21.44 -4.46 9.45
N GLU A 17 -21.15 -3.71 10.51
CA GLU A 17 -20.33 -2.50 10.47
C GLU A 17 -18.85 -2.78 10.74
N SER A 18 -18.42 -4.02 10.87
CA SER A 18 -17.00 -4.32 11.01
C SER A 18 -16.23 -3.99 9.72
N VAL A 19 -14.98 -3.58 9.85
CA VAL A 19 -14.16 -3.12 8.72
C VAL A 19 -14.15 -4.11 7.53
N PRO A 20 -14.01 -5.45 7.74
CA PRO A 20 -14.09 -6.41 6.66
C PRO A 20 -15.42 -6.37 5.89
N PHE A 21 -16.54 -6.27 6.61
CA PHE A 21 -17.86 -6.29 5.99
C PHE A 21 -18.27 -4.96 5.36
N LYS A 22 -17.73 -3.84 5.83
CA LYS A 22 -17.88 -2.54 5.14
C LYS A 22 -17.35 -2.63 3.71
N ALA A 23 -16.14 -3.14 3.51
CA ALA A 23 -15.58 -3.27 2.18
C ALA A 23 -16.42 -4.17 1.27
N VAL A 24 -16.93 -5.30 1.80
CA VAL A 24 -17.82 -6.20 1.05
C VAL A 24 -19.10 -5.48 0.62
N LYS A 25 -19.74 -4.78 1.56
CA LYS A 25 -20.98 -4.04 1.26
C LYS A 25 -20.75 -2.95 0.22
N LEU A 26 -19.71 -2.14 0.40
CA LEU A 26 -19.36 -1.05 -0.51
C LEU A 26 -19.01 -1.57 -1.91
N LEU A 27 -18.31 -2.70 -2.02
CA LEU A 27 -18.03 -3.35 -3.30
C LEU A 27 -19.31 -3.83 -4.00
N ARG A 28 -20.28 -4.35 -3.24
CA ARG A 28 -21.60 -4.72 -3.77
C ARG A 28 -22.36 -3.50 -4.30
N ASP A 29 -22.38 -2.42 -3.52
CA ASP A 29 -23.05 -1.17 -3.89
C ASP A 29 -22.41 -0.50 -5.11
N ALA A 30 -21.07 -0.59 -5.22
CA ALA A 30 -20.33 -0.13 -6.39
C ALA A 30 -20.47 -1.06 -7.62
N GLY A 31 -21.23 -2.15 -7.51
CA GLY A 31 -21.56 -3.03 -8.63
C GLY A 31 -20.46 -4.05 -8.97
N LEU A 32 -19.74 -4.58 -7.98
CA LEU A 32 -18.76 -5.66 -8.18
C LEU A 32 -19.38 -6.87 -8.88
N LYS A 33 -20.63 -7.20 -8.56
CA LYS A 33 -21.36 -8.34 -9.14
C LYS A 33 -21.45 -8.26 -10.68
N ASP A 34 -21.53 -7.07 -11.22
CA ASP A 34 -21.63 -6.87 -12.67
C ASP A 34 -20.28 -7.04 -13.37
N MET A 35 -19.18 -6.93 -12.62
CA MET A 35 -17.81 -7.04 -13.12
C MET A 35 -17.25 -8.46 -13.02
N VAL A 36 -17.73 -9.26 -12.08
CA VAL A 36 -17.20 -10.61 -11.78
C VAL A 36 -18.12 -11.67 -12.36
N LYS A 37 -17.59 -12.50 -13.28
CA LYS A 37 -18.28 -13.65 -13.84
C LYS A 37 -17.88 -14.93 -13.11
N PRO A 38 -18.78 -15.94 -12.96
CA PRO A 38 -18.39 -17.25 -12.47
C PRO A 38 -17.23 -17.83 -13.27
N GLY A 39 -16.25 -18.40 -12.58
CA GLY A 39 -15.02 -18.96 -13.18
C GLY A 39 -13.94 -17.94 -13.53
N ALA A 40 -14.23 -16.63 -13.46
CA ALA A 40 -13.24 -15.58 -13.75
C ALA A 40 -12.08 -15.59 -12.74
N THR A 41 -10.89 -15.19 -13.17
CA THR A 41 -9.74 -14.97 -12.29
C THR A 41 -9.77 -13.51 -11.80
N VAL A 42 -10.03 -13.33 -10.51
CA VAL A 42 -10.13 -12.02 -9.88
C VAL A 42 -8.87 -11.73 -9.09
N GLY A 43 -8.08 -10.75 -9.56
CA GLY A 43 -6.90 -10.27 -8.85
C GLY A 43 -7.30 -9.33 -7.71
N ILE A 44 -6.86 -9.63 -6.50
CA ILE A 44 -6.98 -8.72 -5.35
C ILE A 44 -5.61 -8.13 -5.12
N LYS A 45 -5.40 -6.90 -5.62
CA LYS A 45 -4.12 -6.19 -5.50
C LYS A 45 -4.03 -5.52 -4.14
N ILE A 46 -3.01 -5.88 -3.40
CA ILE A 46 -2.74 -5.34 -2.06
C ILE A 46 -1.31 -4.81 -1.98
N HIS A 47 -0.99 -4.13 -0.89
CA HIS A 47 0.36 -3.86 -0.43
C HIS A 47 0.57 -4.57 0.90
N THR A 48 1.52 -5.49 0.96
CA THR A 48 1.72 -6.36 2.13
C THR A 48 2.60 -5.74 3.22
N GLY A 49 3.17 -4.55 2.96
CA GLY A 49 4.10 -3.89 3.88
C GLY A 49 5.52 -4.47 3.85
N ASN A 50 6.47 -3.74 4.40
CA ASN A 50 7.84 -4.20 4.70
C ASN A 50 7.94 -4.76 6.11
N TYR A 51 8.95 -5.60 6.32
CA TYR A 51 9.20 -6.20 7.63
C TYR A 51 9.45 -5.11 8.69
N GLY A 52 8.71 -5.19 9.79
CA GLY A 52 8.76 -4.20 10.89
C GLY A 52 7.68 -3.13 10.83
N ASN A 53 7.01 -2.93 9.68
CA ASN A 53 5.84 -2.07 9.61
C ASN A 53 4.58 -2.85 10.00
N SER A 54 3.86 -2.40 11.01
CA SER A 54 2.63 -3.03 11.51
C SER A 54 1.36 -2.20 11.24
N ALA A 55 1.50 -0.99 10.68
CA ALA A 55 0.39 -0.17 10.21
C ALA A 55 0.08 -0.46 8.74
N THR A 56 -0.21 -1.73 8.43
CA THR A 56 -0.49 -2.21 7.06
C THR A 56 -1.89 -2.78 6.97
N LEU A 57 -2.33 -3.14 5.76
CA LEU A 57 -3.57 -3.89 5.60
C LEU A 57 -3.58 -5.14 6.48
N ARG A 58 -4.70 -5.40 7.13
CA ARG A 58 -4.86 -6.58 7.98
C ARG A 58 -5.38 -7.76 7.16
N PRO A 59 -4.81 -8.97 7.32
CA PRO A 59 -5.24 -10.16 6.57
C PRO A 59 -6.74 -10.41 6.59
N GLN A 60 -7.39 -10.23 7.73
CA GLN A 60 -8.83 -10.44 7.87
C GLN A 60 -9.68 -9.47 7.04
N TRP A 61 -9.20 -8.26 6.75
CA TRP A 61 -9.91 -7.32 5.88
C TRP A 61 -9.90 -7.78 4.43
N VAL A 62 -8.76 -8.29 3.99
CA VAL A 62 -8.57 -8.82 2.63
C VAL A 62 -9.28 -10.17 2.48
N ARG A 63 -9.26 -11.01 3.51
CA ARG A 63 -9.94 -12.32 3.51
C ARG A 63 -11.43 -12.21 3.23
N ALA A 64 -12.13 -11.23 3.81
CA ALA A 64 -13.56 -11.03 3.53
C ALA A 64 -13.83 -10.73 2.05
N ILE A 65 -12.96 -9.96 1.38
CA ILE A 65 -13.05 -9.69 -0.07
C ILE A 65 -12.82 -10.99 -0.87
N VAL A 66 -11.83 -11.80 -0.46
CA VAL A 66 -11.58 -13.12 -1.09
C VAL A 66 -12.83 -14.01 -1.02
N GLU A 67 -13.45 -14.09 0.16
CA GLU A 67 -14.65 -14.89 0.37
C GLU A 67 -15.85 -14.39 -0.43
N GLU A 68 -16.00 -13.06 -0.57
CA GLU A 68 -17.05 -12.48 -1.42
C GLU A 68 -16.86 -12.90 -2.89
N VAL A 69 -15.65 -12.85 -3.41
CA VAL A 69 -15.33 -13.28 -4.78
C VAL A 69 -15.61 -14.79 -4.95
N GLN A 70 -15.26 -15.62 -3.96
CA GLN A 70 -15.55 -17.05 -3.98
C GLN A 70 -17.07 -17.33 -3.99
N ARG A 71 -17.86 -16.55 -3.24
CA ARG A 71 -19.35 -16.64 -3.23
C ARG A 71 -19.96 -16.30 -4.59
N MET A 72 -19.29 -15.50 -5.39
CA MET A 72 -19.69 -15.21 -6.78
C MET A 72 -19.33 -16.34 -7.75
N GLY A 73 -18.71 -17.44 -7.27
CA GLY A 73 -18.25 -18.56 -8.09
C GLY A 73 -16.99 -18.25 -8.91
N ALA A 74 -16.26 -17.21 -8.58
CA ALA A 74 -15.02 -16.82 -9.24
C ALA A 74 -13.78 -17.31 -8.48
N ASN A 75 -12.60 -17.18 -9.10
CA ASN A 75 -11.32 -17.63 -8.59
C ASN A 75 -10.49 -16.44 -8.11
N PRO A 76 -10.52 -16.08 -6.83
CA PRO A 76 -9.70 -14.99 -6.31
C PRO A 76 -8.23 -15.38 -6.26
N VAL A 77 -7.37 -14.42 -6.49
CA VAL A 77 -5.92 -14.53 -6.30
C VAL A 77 -5.40 -13.21 -5.73
N ILE A 78 -4.64 -13.28 -4.64
CA ILE A 78 -3.90 -12.12 -4.14
C ILE A 78 -2.76 -11.83 -5.11
N VAL A 79 -2.60 -10.58 -5.51
CA VAL A 79 -1.51 -10.17 -6.41
C VAL A 79 -0.67 -9.06 -5.78
N GLU A 80 0.63 -9.23 -5.86
CA GLU A 80 1.63 -8.27 -5.38
C GLU A 80 2.85 -8.30 -6.31
N THR A 81 3.68 -7.25 -6.23
CA THR A 81 4.93 -7.12 -6.95
C THR A 81 6.09 -6.87 -5.98
N ASN A 82 7.29 -7.20 -6.39
CA ASN A 82 8.47 -6.96 -5.57
C ASN A 82 8.74 -5.46 -5.43
N LEU A 83 9.50 -5.10 -4.41
CA LEU A 83 10.03 -3.75 -4.28
C LEU A 83 11.05 -3.50 -5.40
N ASN A 84 11.27 -2.24 -5.77
CA ASN A 84 12.34 -1.93 -6.70
C ASN A 84 13.68 -2.48 -6.19
N ILE A 85 14.46 -3.11 -7.07
CA ILE A 85 15.72 -3.78 -6.72
C ILE A 85 16.71 -2.86 -5.99
N ASN A 86 16.60 -1.56 -6.21
CA ASN A 86 17.47 -0.55 -5.61
C ASN A 86 16.80 0.22 -4.46
N ALA A 87 15.61 -0.17 -4.01
CA ALA A 87 15.00 0.50 -2.88
C ALA A 87 15.84 0.28 -1.61
N MET A 88 16.25 1.38 -0.99
CA MET A 88 17.03 1.34 0.26
C MET A 88 16.19 0.74 1.39
N GLY A 89 16.78 -0.21 2.11
CA GLY A 89 16.15 -0.83 3.29
C GLY A 89 14.97 -1.75 2.99
N GLY A 90 14.76 -2.11 1.72
CA GLY A 90 13.66 -2.99 1.33
C GLY A 90 14.05 -4.47 1.38
N ASP A 91 13.25 -5.25 2.10
CA ASP A 91 13.43 -6.72 2.18
C ASP A 91 12.63 -7.48 1.12
N ARG A 92 11.88 -6.79 0.24
CA ARG A 92 10.98 -7.37 -0.78
C ARG A 92 11.53 -7.23 -2.20
N GLN A 93 12.85 -7.14 -2.35
CA GLN A 93 13.50 -6.92 -3.64
C GLN A 93 13.46 -8.17 -4.53
N ASP A 94 13.52 -9.36 -3.94
CA ASP A 94 13.38 -10.63 -4.66
C ASP A 94 12.16 -11.41 -4.18
N THR A 95 11.63 -12.26 -5.06
CA THR A 95 10.42 -13.06 -4.81
C THR A 95 10.54 -13.98 -3.59
N LYS A 96 11.73 -14.52 -3.31
CA LYS A 96 11.95 -15.44 -2.17
C LYS A 96 11.90 -14.68 -0.83
N GLN A 97 12.56 -13.52 -0.76
CA GLN A 97 12.53 -12.67 0.43
C GLN A 97 11.13 -12.09 0.63
N HIS A 98 10.50 -11.61 -0.45
CA HIS A 98 9.14 -11.10 -0.40
C HIS A 98 8.17 -12.14 0.14
N ARG A 99 8.25 -13.41 -0.31
CA ARG A 99 7.42 -14.51 0.21
C ARG A 99 7.58 -14.71 1.72
N LYS A 100 8.79 -14.57 2.25
CA LYS A 100 9.03 -14.67 3.69
C LYS A 100 8.34 -13.53 4.46
N ILE A 101 8.38 -12.32 3.94
CA ILE A 101 7.81 -11.15 4.60
C ILE A 101 6.30 -11.21 4.62
N ILE A 102 5.67 -11.48 3.49
CA ILE A 102 4.20 -11.57 3.44
C ILE A 102 3.68 -12.66 4.36
N ASN A 103 4.39 -13.79 4.49
CA ASN A 103 4.02 -14.84 5.43
C ASN A 103 4.12 -14.36 6.90
N ARG A 104 5.14 -13.57 7.23
CA ARG A 104 5.29 -12.98 8.58
C ARG A 104 4.19 -11.97 8.92
N HIS A 105 3.66 -11.28 7.91
CA HIS A 105 2.51 -10.38 8.05
C HIS A 105 1.16 -11.11 8.06
N GLY A 106 1.16 -12.44 8.00
CA GLY A 106 -0.04 -13.26 8.05
C GLY A 106 -0.72 -13.46 6.70
N PHE A 107 -0.13 -12.97 5.59
CA PHE A 107 -0.62 -13.24 4.25
C PHE A 107 0.02 -14.52 3.71
N ASN A 108 -0.71 -15.61 3.76
CA ASN A 108 -0.36 -16.89 3.16
C ASN A 108 -1.61 -17.56 2.59
N GLU A 109 -1.42 -18.59 1.79
CA GLU A 109 -2.53 -19.23 1.07
C GLU A 109 -3.57 -19.87 2.01
N GLN A 110 -3.15 -20.30 3.19
CA GLN A 110 -4.06 -20.86 4.19
C GLN A 110 -4.92 -19.77 4.84
N THR A 111 -4.32 -18.65 5.27
CA THR A 111 -5.06 -17.54 5.88
C THR A 111 -5.92 -16.80 4.86
N MET A 112 -5.46 -16.68 3.63
CA MET A 112 -6.22 -16.01 2.57
C MET A 112 -7.26 -16.91 1.91
N GLY A 113 -7.11 -18.25 1.96
CA GLY A 113 -7.99 -19.19 1.28
C GLY A 113 -7.94 -19.11 -0.24
N CYS A 114 -6.90 -18.54 -0.80
CA CYS A 114 -6.66 -18.42 -2.23
C CYS A 114 -5.15 -18.35 -2.53
N PRO A 115 -4.73 -18.58 -3.79
CA PRO A 115 -3.34 -18.43 -4.19
C PRO A 115 -2.82 -16.99 -4.03
N ILE A 116 -1.52 -16.85 -3.78
CA ILE A 116 -0.82 -15.56 -3.76
C ILE A 116 0.22 -15.53 -4.87
N TRP A 117 0.05 -14.60 -5.81
CA TRP A 117 0.97 -14.37 -6.91
C TRP A 117 1.90 -13.20 -6.61
N LEU A 118 3.20 -13.49 -6.53
CA LEU A 118 4.24 -12.50 -6.71
C LEU A 118 4.52 -12.45 -8.20
N CYS A 119 4.05 -11.37 -8.85
CA CYS A 119 3.74 -11.40 -10.29
C CYS A 119 4.93 -11.28 -11.22
N GLU A 120 6.09 -10.85 -10.73
CA GLU A 120 7.30 -10.63 -11.55
C GLU A 120 8.03 -11.93 -11.92
N GLY A 121 7.62 -13.07 -11.33
CA GLY A 121 8.24 -14.37 -11.59
C GLY A 121 9.67 -14.48 -11.05
N PRO A 122 10.36 -15.61 -11.34
CA PRO A 122 11.66 -15.90 -10.74
C PRO A 122 12.80 -15.00 -11.23
N PHE A 123 12.63 -14.34 -12.37
CA PHE A 123 13.67 -13.48 -12.98
C PHE A 123 13.35 -11.99 -12.83
N GLU A 124 12.21 -11.62 -12.24
CA GLU A 124 11.83 -10.26 -11.89
C GLU A 124 11.68 -9.26 -13.06
N PHE A 125 11.81 -9.73 -14.30
CA PHE A 125 11.74 -8.95 -15.54
C PHE A 125 10.77 -9.53 -16.58
N ASP A 126 9.90 -10.49 -16.22
CA ASP A 126 8.85 -10.96 -17.13
C ASP A 126 7.68 -9.97 -17.13
N ASP A 127 7.85 -8.92 -17.94
CA ASP A 127 6.91 -7.82 -18.03
C ASP A 127 6.42 -7.55 -19.46
N VAL A 128 5.46 -6.67 -19.57
CA VAL A 128 4.91 -6.14 -20.80
C VAL A 128 4.89 -4.62 -20.78
N LYS A 129 5.17 -4.02 -21.95
CA LYS A 129 5.12 -2.58 -22.14
C LYS A 129 3.67 -2.06 -22.06
N CYS A 130 3.48 -0.95 -21.39
CA CYS A 130 2.23 -0.23 -21.23
C CYS A 130 2.42 1.18 -21.75
N GLU A 131 1.79 1.53 -22.86
CA GLU A 131 1.88 2.87 -23.42
C GLU A 131 1.10 3.88 -22.58
N VAL A 132 1.63 5.09 -22.46
CA VAL A 132 1.05 6.23 -21.77
C VAL A 132 0.87 7.38 -22.79
N PRO A 133 -0.18 7.36 -23.63
CA PRO A 133 -0.30 8.28 -24.76
C PRO A 133 -0.37 9.76 -24.37
N HIS A 134 -0.85 10.04 -23.16
CA HIS A 134 -1.03 11.39 -22.63
C HIS A 134 -0.21 11.65 -21.38
N GLY A 135 0.83 10.84 -21.12
CA GLY A 135 1.65 11.01 -19.93
C GLY A 135 2.33 12.37 -19.85
N VAL A 136 2.36 12.94 -18.68
CA VAL A 136 3.03 14.24 -18.43
C VAL A 136 4.54 14.08 -18.59
N TYR A 137 5.09 13.00 -18.07
CA TYR A 137 6.53 12.68 -18.12
C TYR A 137 6.84 11.34 -18.77
N LEU A 138 5.96 10.31 -18.60
CA LEU A 138 6.23 8.96 -19.10
C LEU A 138 5.49 8.71 -20.42
N ASN A 139 6.21 8.27 -21.46
CA ASN A 139 5.62 7.76 -22.68
C ASN A 139 5.15 6.29 -22.52
N HIS A 140 5.73 5.55 -21.61
CA HIS A 140 5.37 4.18 -21.30
C HIS A 140 5.88 3.74 -19.94
N THR A 141 5.29 2.69 -19.43
CA THR A 141 5.71 1.97 -18.23
C THR A 141 5.68 0.46 -18.50
N PHE A 142 5.88 -0.35 -17.47
CA PHE A 142 5.87 -1.81 -17.59
C PHE A 142 5.10 -2.44 -16.43
N THR A 143 4.29 -3.47 -16.74
CA THR A 143 3.60 -4.28 -15.73
C THR A 143 4.02 -5.75 -15.89
N PRO A 144 4.08 -6.55 -14.80
CA PRO A 144 4.36 -7.98 -14.93
C PRO A 144 3.38 -8.65 -15.88
N ARG A 145 3.88 -9.50 -16.78
CA ARG A 145 3.05 -10.23 -17.76
C ARG A 145 1.90 -10.99 -17.09
N ARG A 146 2.12 -11.50 -15.90
CA ARG A 146 1.11 -12.26 -15.16
C ARG A 146 -0.15 -11.44 -14.85
N MET A 147 -0.05 -10.11 -14.72
CA MET A 147 -1.20 -9.21 -14.52
C MET A 147 -2.19 -9.24 -15.69
N THR A 148 -1.72 -9.55 -16.92
CA THR A 148 -2.60 -9.64 -18.11
C THR A 148 -3.54 -10.85 -18.09
N LYS A 149 -3.39 -11.76 -17.12
CA LYS A 149 -4.24 -12.94 -16.95
C LYS A 149 -5.45 -12.70 -16.06
N LEU A 150 -5.58 -11.49 -15.51
CA LEU A 150 -6.68 -11.13 -14.64
C LEU A 150 -7.89 -10.65 -15.45
N ASP A 151 -9.07 -11.17 -15.10
CA ASP A 151 -10.35 -10.78 -15.72
C ASP A 151 -10.96 -9.57 -15.01
N THR A 152 -10.83 -9.50 -13.68
CA THR A 152 -11.25 -8.36 -12.84
C THR A 152 -10.17 -8.08 -11.81
N ILE A 153 -10.01 -6.83 -11.41
CA ILE A 153 -8.98 -6.41 -10.47
C ILE A 153 -9.61 -5.54 -9.38
N ILE A 154 -9.58 -6.04 -8.15
CA ILE A 154 -9.96 -5.30 -6.95
C ILE A 154 -8.68 -4.73 -6.35
N VAL A 155 -8.51 -3.41 -6.39
CA VAL A 155 -7.33 -2.73 -5.85
C VAL A 155 -7.63 -2.32 -4.42
N VAL A 156 -6.98 -2.97 -3.46
CA VAL A 156 -7.19 -2.72 -2.03
C VAL A 156 -6.01 -1.95 -1.49
N SER A 157 -6.24 -0.71 -1.11
CA SER A 157 -5.21 0.23 -0.70
C SER A 157 -5.37 0.61 0.76
N HIS A 158 -4.26 0.68 1.48
CA HIS A 158 -4.14 1.42 2.72
C HIS A 158 -3.85 2.88 2.36
N PHE A 159 -4.71 3.81 2.78
CA PHE A 159 -4.51 5.23 2.50
C PHE A 159 -3.65 5.88 3.59
N LYS A 160 -2.53 6.53 3.21
CA LYS A 160 -1.52 7.10 4.13
C LYS A 160 -0.58 8.06 3.41
N GLY A 161 0.29 8.73 4.16
CA GLY A 161 1.38 9.53 3.61
C GLY A 161 2.43 8.73 2.83
N HIS A 162 3.25 9.43 2.05
CA HIS A 162 4.37 8.84 1.31
C HIS A 162 5.46 9.88 1.02
N LEU A 163 6.72 9.52 1.28
CA LEU A 163 7.86 10.43 1.19
C LEU A 163 8.09 11.02 -0.21
N GLN A 164 7.93 10.24 -1.27
CA GLN A 164 8.16 10.67 -2.65
C GLN A 164 6.86 10.90 -3.43
N GLY A 165 5.82 10.15 -3.11
CA GLY A 165 4.53 10.22 -3.81
C GLY A 165 3.52 11.13 -3.13
N THR A 166 3.87 11.82 -2.06
CA THR A 166 2.99 12.61 -1.17
C THR A 166 2.05 11.75 -0.34
N TYR A 167 1.22 10.94 -0.96
CA TYR A 167 0.38 9.95 -0.32
C TYR A 167 0.37 8.63 -1.11
N GLY A 168 -0.15 7.59 -0.49
CA GLY A 168 -0.42 6.29 -1.12
C GLY A 168 -1.90 5.94 -1.03
N GLY A 169 -2.53 5.78 -2.16
CA GLY A 169 -3.93 5.39 -2.36
C GLY A 169 -4.09 4.47 -3.56
N ALA A 170 -5.23 4.52 -4.23
CA ALA A 170 -5.58 3.72 -5.40
C ALA A 170 -4.63 3.95 -6.57
N ILE A 171 -4.37 5.23 -6.92
CA ILE A 171 -3.48 5.61 -8.03
C ILE A 171 -2.09 5.01 -7.83
N LYS A 172 -1.51 5.20 -6.63
CA LYS A 172 -0.18 4.65 -6.33
C LYS A 172 -0.16 3.14 -6.28
N ASN A 173 -1.20 2.50 -5.76
CA ASN A 173 -1.26 1.03 -5.68
C ASN A 173 -1.26 0.36 -7.06
N ILE A 174 -1.71 1.06 -8.11
CA ILE A 174 -1.50 0.64 -9.50
C ILE A 174 -0.15 1.15 -10.01
N GLY A 175 0.10 2.45 -10.01
CA GLY A 175 1.24 3.07 -10.67
C GLY A 175 2.60 2.55 -10.20
N ILE A 176 2.71 2.19 -8.92
CA ILE A 176 3.88 1.51 -8.35
C ILE A 176 3.57 0.03 -8.08
N GLY A 177 2.44 -0.26 -7.42
CA GLY A 177 2.16 -1.59 -6.90
C GLY A 177 1.85 -2.64 -7.98
N MET A 178 1.46 -2.23 -9.19
CA MET A 178 1.29 -3.11 -10.35
C MET A 178 2.37 -2.89 -11.42
N ALA A 179 3.30 -1.97 -11.22
CA ALA A 179 4.45 -1.82 -12.10
C ALA A 179 5.48 -2.94 -11.85
N SER A 180 6.13 -3.41 -12.92
CA SER A 180 7.30 -4.29 -12.81
C SER A 180 8.50 -3.53 -12.24
N ASN A 181 9.61 -4.22 -12.02
CA ASN A 181 10.85 -3.59 -11.57
C ASN A 181 11.27 -2.42 -12.49
N ARG A 182 11.20 -2.61 -13.82
CA ARG A 182 11.48 -1.54 -14.80
C ARG A 182 10.46 -0.42 -14.74
N GLY A 183 9.18 -0.74 -14.58
CA GLY A 183 8.14 0.27 -14.44
C GLY A 183 8.31 1.12 -13.18
N LYS A 184 8.67 0.49 -12.05
CA LYS A 184 9.02 1.22 -10.82
C LYS A 184 10.24 2.11 -11.02
N SER A 185 11.26 1.61 -11.73
CA SER A 185 12.45 2.40 -12.07
C SER A 185 12.10 3.61 -12.92
N ALA A 186 11.29 3.43 -13.96
CA ALA A 186 10.83 4.54 -14.80
C ALA A 186 10.07 5.60 -13.98
N THR A 187 9.22 5.18 -13.04
CA THR A 187 8.45 6.08 -12.19
C THR A 187 9.31 6.87 -11.20
N HIS A 188 10.34 6.24 -10.62
CA HIS A 188 11.21 6.89 -9.62
C HIS A 188 12.39 7.62 -10.25
N PHE A 189 12.89 7.18 -11.39
CA PHE A 189 14.17 7.58 -11.93
C PHE A 189 14.13 8.04 -13.38
N LEU A 190 13.01 8.34 -13.97
CA LEU A 190 12.78 8.91 -15.30
C LEU A 190 13.90 8.73 -16.33
N ASN A 191 13.53 8.28 -17.53
CA ASN A 191 14.37 8.34 -18.72
C ASN A 191 14.18 9.70 -19.42
N HIS A 192 14.62 10.77 -18.79
CA HIS A 192 14.50 12.13 -19.33
C HIS A 192 15.86 12.86 -19.28
N PRO A 193 16.28 13.57 -20.34
CA PRO A 193 17.60 14.20 -20.40
C PRO A 193 17.86 15.25 -19.32
N GLU A 194 16.80 15.87 -18.80
CA GLU A 194 16.88 16.89 -17.73
C GLU A 194 16.52 16.34 -16.35
N PHE A 195 15.91 15.17 -16.28
CA PHE A 195 15.40 14.55 -15.05
C PHE A 195 15.79 13.09 -14.99
N GLY A 196 15.96 12.56 -13.80
CA GLY A 196 16.17 11.15 -13.59
C GLY A 196 17.54 10.62 -13.96
N LEU A 197 17.63 9.35 -14.31
CA LEU A 197 18.90 8.67 -14.61
C LEU A 197 19.62 9.31 -15.81
N HIS A 198 18.89 9.72 -16.82
CA HIS A 198 19.48 10.32 -18.02
C HIS A 198 19.96 11.74 -17.81
N SER A 199 19.64 12.38 -16.68
CA SER A 199 20.26 13.65 -16.26
C SER A 199 21.67 13.46 -15.67
N GLY A 200 22.05 12.22 -15.39
CA GLY A 200 23.30 11.88 -14.74
C GLY A 200 24.52 12.42 -15.46
N VAL A 201 25.37 13.15 -14.73
CA VAL A 201 26.65 13.66 -15.21
C VAL A 201 27.76 13.02 -14.38
N VAL A 202 28.77 12.47 -15.05
CA VAL A 202 29.94 11.90 -14.38
C VAL A 202 30.77 13.01 -13.76
N ASN A 203 31.13 12.84 -12.49
CA ASN A 203 32.12 13.64 -11.83
C ASN A 203 33.51 13.08 -12.13
N GLN A 204 34.20 13.66 -13.13
CA GLN A 204 35.48 13.13 -13.58
C GLN A 204 36.60 13.24 -12.53
N GLU A 205 36.53 14.22 -11.65
CA GLU A 205 37.52 14.34 -10.55
C GLU A 205 37.40 13.12 -9.59
N VAL A 206 36.18 12.82 -9.17
CA VAL A 206 35.92 11.64 -8.33
C VAL A 206 36.24 10.34 -9.07
N ALA A 207 35.89 10.23 -10.35
CA ALA A 207 36.24 9.08 -11.19
C ALA A 207 37.74 8.86 -11.26
N GLN A 208 38.53 9.91 -11.51
CA GLN A 208 40.00 9.84 -11.54
C GLN A 208 40.59 9.42 -10.20
N GLN A 209 40.10 9.97 -9.09
CA GLN A 209 40.54 9.58 -7.75
C GLN A 209 40.27 8.09 -7.49
N MET A 210 39.09 7.61 -7.89
CA MET A 210 38.73 6.20 -7.73
C MET A 210 39.55 5.25 -8.63
N MET A 211 39.83 5.64 -9.87
CA MET A 211 40.67 4.84 -10.76
C MET A 211 42.14 4.75 -10.32
N GLN A 212 42.64 5.78 -9.62
CA GLN A 212 44.00 5.83 -9.07
C GLN A 212 44.11 5.21 -7.66
N ALA A 213 42.96 4.88 -7.02
CA ALA A 213 42.95 4.30 -5.69
C ALA A 213 43.66 2.93 -5.67
N PRO A 214 44.27 2.53 -4.53
CA PRO A 214 44.95 1.23 -4.39
C PRO A 214 44.04 0.02 -4.67
N HIS A 215 42.71 0.22 -4.63
CA HIS A 215 41.69 -0.79 -4.91
C HIS A 215 40.66 -0.22 -5.88
N PRO A 216 40.93 -0.25 -7.21
CA PRO A 216 40.03 0.33 -8.22
C PRO A 216 38.72 -0.44 -8.41
N ASN A 217 38.45 -1.46 -7.58
CA ASN A 217 37.33 -2.38 -7.70
C ASN A 217 35.92 -1.71 -7.75
N PHE A 218 35.79 -0.46 -7.32
CA PHE A 218 34.51 0.24 -7.36
C PHE A 218 34.11 0.60 -8.80
N ILE A 219 35.00 1.23 -9.57
CA ILE A 219 34.78 1.57 -10.98
C ILE A 219 34.54 0.29 -11.81
N ASP A 220 35.40 -0.71 -11.64
CA ASP A 220 35.23 -2.02 -12.29
C ASP A 220 33.90 -2.68 -11.88
N GLY A 221 33.50 -2.52 -10.62
CA GLY A 221 32.21 -3.00 -10.11
C GLY A 221 31.02 -2.33 -10.80
N ILE A 222 31.06 -1.02 -11.04
CA ILE A 222 30.00 -0.31 -11.75
C ILE A 222 29.94 -0.77 -13.22
N ILE A 223 31.08 -0.88 -13.89
CA ILE A 223 31.17 -1.34 -15.29
C ILE A 223 30.64 -2.77 -15.40
N ASN A 224 31.18 -3.70 -14.61
CA ASN A 224 30.88 -5.13 -14.72
C ASN A 224 29.45 -5.49 -14.26
N ASN A 225 28.84 -4.70 -13.40
CA ASN A 225 27.47 -4.92 -12.94
C ASN A 225 26.41 -4.25 -13.83
N CYS A 226 26.82 -3.44 -14.80
CA CYS A 226 25.88 -2.87 -15.76
C CYS A 226 25.53 -3.88 -16.85
N ALA A 227 24.32 -4.44 -16.80
CA ALA A 227 23.84 -5.44 -17.76
C ALA A 227 23.69 -4.92 -19.21
N PHE A 228 23.87 -3.61 -19.43
CA PHE A 228 23.66 -2.95 -20.72
C PHE A 228 24.90 -2.22 -21.25
N ASP A 229 26.04 -2.45 -20.62
CA ASP A 229 27.33 -1.84 -21.01
C ASP A 229 27.26 -0.32 -21.12
N CYS A 230 26.54 0.31 -20.17
CA CYS A 230 26.37 1.76 -20.16
C CYS A 230 27.60 2.52 -19.64
N PHE A 231 28.54 1.84 -18.99
CA PHE A 231 29.73 2.46 -18.40
C PHE A 231 31.01 1.88 -19.02
N ALA A 232 31.96 2.73 -19.29
CA ALA A 232 33.27 2.37 -19.79
C ALA A 232 34.34 3.34 -19.29
N VAL A 233 35.62 2.97 -19.43
CA VAL A 233 36.75 3.90 -19.39
C VAL A 233 37.26 4.07 -20.80
N GLU A 234 37.16 5.28 -21.37
CA GLU A 234 37.55 5.63 -22.70
C GLU A 234 38.52 6.80 -22.63
N ASP A 235 39.68 6.69 -23.29
CA ASP A 235 40.73 7.71 -23.28
C ASP A 235 41.13 8.19 -21.85
N GLY A 236 41.00 7.28 -20.86
CA GLY A 236 41.33 7.59 -19.45
C GLY A 236 40.21 8.29 -18.67
N GLU A 237 39.04 8.48 -19.27
CA GLU A 237 37.85 9.05 -18.60
C GLU A 237 36.80 7.99 -18.38
N PHE A 238 36.07 8.09 -17.25
CA PHE A 238 34.90 7.27 -16.98
C PHE A 238 33.69 7.83 -17.72
N VAL A 239 33.05 7.04 -18.58
CA VAL A 239 32.00 7.48 -19.50
C VAL A 239 30.68 6.80 -19.18
N PHE A 240 29.58 7.55 -19.29
CA PHE A 240 28.21 7.04 -19.22
C PHE A 240 27.49 7.15 -20.58
N HIS A 241 27.24 6.01 -21.22
CA HIS A 241 26.51 5.87 -22.49
C HIS A 241 25.01 5.85 -22.25
N ARG A 242 24.38 7.02 -22.18
CA ARG A 242 22.93 7.16 -21.91
C ARG A 242 22.04 6.41 -22.87
N GLU A 243 22.41 6.37 -24.14
CA GLU A 243 21.66 5.71 -25.21
C GLU A 243 21.55 4.18 -25.04
N LYS A 244 22.45 3.58 -24.29
CA LYS A 244 22.42 2.15 -23.95
C LYS A 244 21.54 1.86 -22.71
N CYS A 245 21.30 2.85 -21.88
CA CYS A 245 20.61 2.70 -20.61
C CYS A 245 19.14 2.26 -20.79
N LYS A 246 18.73 1.24 -20.03
CA LYS A 246 17.37 0.67 -20.01
C LYS A 246 16.64 0.92 -18.67
N ASP A 247 17.10 1.89 -17.91
CA ASP A 247 16.46 2.35 -16.65
C ASP A 247 16.28 1.25 -15.58
N CYS A 248 17.20 0.29 -15.50
CA CYS A 248 17.18 -0.71 -14.44
C CYS A 248 17.55 -0.14 -13.07
N SER A 249 18.14 1.06 -13.03
CA SER A 249 18.57 1.84 -11.85
C SER A 249 19.60 1.18 -10.92
N ALA A 250 20.21 0.05 -11.30
CA ALA A 250 21.16 -0.68 -10.46
C ALA A 250 22.38 0.15 -10.02
N CYS A 251 22.80 1.09 -10.86
CA CYS A 251 23.92 2.00 -10.58
C CYS A 251 23.55 3.24 -9.76
N TYR A 252 22.26 3.59 -9.65
CA TYR A 252 21.83 4.89 -9.14
C TYR A 252 22.41 5.23 -7.76
N TYR A 253 22.09 4.44 -6.75
CA TYR A 253 22.56 4.70 -5.39
C TYR A 253 24.08 4.55 -5.22
N PRO A 254 24.71 3.51 -5.75
CA PRO A 254 26.17 3.41 -5.69
C PRO A 254 26.88 4.63 -6.26
N THR A 255 26.45 5.11 -7.43
CA THR A 255 27.10 6.28 -8.07
C THR A 255 26.74 7.61 -7.44
N LEU A 256 25.51 7.77 -6.92
CA LEU A 256 25.07 8.95 -6.19
C LEU A 256 25.85 9.11 -4.87
N PHE A 257 25.85 8.06 -4.03
CA PHE A 257 26.47 8.15 -2.69
C PHE A 257 27.99 8.21 -2.72
N SER A 258 28.60 7.63 -3.74
CA SER A 258 30.04 7.78 -3.94
C SER A 258 30.45 9.14 -4.51
N GLY A 259 29.48 9.94 -4.98
CA GLY A 259 29.73 11.19 -5.69
C GLY A 259 30.25 10.99 -7.11
N LEU A 260 30.29 9.74 -7.64
CA LEU A 260 30.76 9.43 -8.97
C LEU A 260 29.87 10.04 -10.06
N MET A 261 28.55 10.08 -9.80
CA MET A 261 27.60 10.75 -10.67
C MET A 261 26.73 11.74 -9.89
N GLN A 262 26.42 12.84 -10.55
CA GLN A 262 25.46 13.82 -10.09
C GLN A 262 24.21 13.73 -10.94
N PHE A 263 23.05 13.74 -10.30
CA PHE A 263 21.74 13.69 -10.95
C PHE A 263 20.96 14.96 -10.65
N SER A 264 20.06 15.34 -11.53
CA SER A 264 19.13 16.44 -11.30
C SER A 264 18.27 16.16 -10.04
N ASN A 265 18.12 17.14 -9.15
CA ASN A 265 17.32 17.05 -7.93
C ASN A 265 15.81 16.93 -8.19
N THR A 266 15.38 16.96 -9.43
CA THR A 266 13.97 16.91 -9.83
C THR A 266 13.34 15.51 -9.72
N LEU A 267 14.13 14.48 -9.43
CA LEU A 267 13.65 13.12 -9.22
C LEU A 267 12.47 13.03 -8.24
N MET A 268 12.58 13.68 -7.09
CA MET A 268 11.53 13.64 -6.09
C MET A 268 10.33 14.52 -6.45
N THR A 269 10.52 15.55 -7.25
CA THR A 269 9.44 16.48 -7.63
C THR A 269 8.53 15.93 -8.72
N THR A 270 9.03 15.05 -9.58
CA THR A 270 8.26 14.45 -10.68
C THR A 270 7.56 13.13 -10.30
N THR A 271 8.00 12.47 -9.24
CA THR A 271 7.51 11.13 -8.86
C THR A 271 5.99 11.05 -8.70
N PRO A 272 5.27 11.97 -8.02
CA PRO A 272 3.82 11.88 -7.90
C PRO A 272 3.10 11.89 -9.25
N THR A 273 3.57 12.73 -10.17
CA THR A 273 3.04 12.81 -11.55
C THR A 273 3.34 11.52 -12.33
N CYS A 274 4.57 11.01 -12.25
CA CYS A 274 4.96 9.75 -12.89
C CYS A 274 4.19 8.54 -12.34
N ILE A 275 3.77 8.57 -11.07
CA ILE A 275 2.89 7.54 -10.48
C ILE A 275 1.55 7.52 -11.22
N ALA A 276 0.94 8.67 -11.49
CA ALA A 276 -0.32 8.76 -12.23
C ALA A 276 -0.15 8.38 -13.70
N ASP A 277 0.94 8.79 -14.35
CA ASP A 277 1.28 8.35 -15.71
C ASP A 277 1.41 6.83 -15.78
N SER A 278 2.14 6.21 -14.86
CA SER A 278 2.31 4.77 -14.78
C SER A 278 0.97 4.05 -14.52
N CYS A 279 0.14 4.60 -13.64
CA CYS A 279 -1.21 4.10 -13.39
C CYS A 279 -2.03 4.08 -14.69
N ALA A 280 -2.01 5.18 -15.46
CA ALA A 280 -2.72 5.30 -16.71
C ALA A 280 -2.25 4.25 -17.75
N GLY A 281 -0.95 4.09 -17.91
CA GLY A 281 -0.39 3.08 -18.82
C GLY A 281 -0.81 1.66 -18.46
N ILE A 282 -0.76 1.32 -17.17
CA ILE A 282 -1.15 -0.02 -16.69
C ILE A 282 -2.65 -0.24 -16.87
N MET A 283 -3.50 0.72 -16.49
CA MET A 283 -4.94 0.61 -16.66
C MET A 283 -5.35 0.51 -18.14
N ASN A 284 -4.73 1.30 -19.02
CA ASN A 284 -4.95 1.21 -20.45
C ASN A 284 -4.56 -0.17 -21.01
N LYS A 285 -3.44 -0.73 -20.55
CA LYS A 285 -2.95 -2.04 -21.00
C LYS A 285 -3.84 -3.19 -20.58
N LEU A 286 -4.37 -3.14 -19.35
CA LEU A 286 -5.15 -4.23 -18.76
C LEU A 286 -6.66 -4.11 -19.06
N GLY A 287 -7.16 -2.90 -19.38
CA GLY A 287 -8.57 -2.55 -19.55
C GLY A 287 -9.11 -1.84 -18.32
N LYS A 288 -9.46 -0.54 -18.47
CA LYS A 288 -9.94 0.31 -17.35
C LYS A 288 -11.19 -0.24 -16.67
N GLU A 289 -12.07 -0.85 -17.46
CA GLU A 289 -13.33 -1.45 -17.01
C GLU A 289 -13.17 -2.65 -16.06
N LYS A 290 -11.99 -3.19 -15.96
CA LYS A 290 -11.68 -4.33 -15.07
C LYS A 290 -11.40 -3.93 -13.62
N PHE A 291 -11.26 -2.63 -13.34
CA PHE A 291 -10.79 -2.15 -12.04
C PHE A 291 -11.93 -1.68 -11.14
N ILE A 292 -11.83 -2.00 -9.86
CA ILE A 292 -12.58 -1.40 -8.76
C ILE A 292 -11.65 -1.19 -7.57
N PHE A 293 -11.83 -0.11 -6.84
CA PHE A 293 -10.89 0.39 -5.85
C PHE A 293 -11.51 0.42 -4.47
N VAL A 294 -10.75 -0.06 -3.48
CA VAL A 294 -11.06 0.01 -2.05
C VAL A 294 -9.92 0.76 -1.38
N ASN A 295 -10.21 1.91 -0.78
CA ASN A 295 -9.27 2.62 0.07
C ASN A 295 -9.69 2.47 1.54
N TYR A 296 -8.81 1.90 2.35
CA TYR A 296 -8.93 1.88 3.80
C TYR A 296 -8.18 3.07 4.39
N ALA A 297 -8.92 4.07 4.87
CA ALA A 297 -8.39 5.24 5.56
C ALA A 297 -8.37 5.00 7.08
N TYR A 298 -7.52 4.07 7.49
CA TYR A 298 -7.28 3.62 8.87
C TYR A 298 -5.79 3.62 9.14
N ASP A 299 -5.37 3.83 10.40
CA ASP A 299 -3.96 3.86 10.79
C ASP A 299 -3.12 4.76 9.86
N ILE A 300 -3.65 5.96 9.55
CA ILE A 300 -3.07 6.88 8.56
C ILE A 300 -1.76 7.45 9.09
N THR A 301 -0.65 6.88 8.65
CA THR A 301 0.70 7.26 9.04
C THR A 301 1.32 8.31 8.09
N PRO A 302 2.33 9.08 8.52
CA PRO A 302 2.97 10.09 7.65
C PRO A 302 3.82 9.46 6.55
N SER A 303 4.20 8.18 6.68
CA SER A 303 5.03 7.45 5.72
C SER A 303 4.38 6.15 5.25
N CYS A 304 4.96 5.57 4.21
CA CYS A 304 4.40 4.45 3.47
C CYS A 304 4.70 3.10 4.14
N ASP A 305 3.82 2.11 3.90
CA ASP A 305 4.04 0.69 4.28
C ASP A 305 5.28 0.08 3.60
N CYS A 306 5.87 0.75 2.61
CA CYS A 306 7.13 0.34 1.99
C CYS A 306 8.37 0.68 2.86
N ASP A 307 8.20 1.41 3.95
CA ASP A 307 9.21 1.57 4.99
C ASP A 307 9.21 0.36 5.93
N ASN A 308 10.32 0.08 6.59
CA ASN A 308 10.47 -1.01 7.55
C ASN A 308 10.02 -0.64 8.98
N LYS A 309 9.41 0.51 9.13
CA LYS A 309 8.82 1.05 10.38
C LYS A 309 7.57 1.86 10.03
N HIS A 310 6.77 2.15 11.01
CA HIS A 310 5.73 3.18 10.93
C HIS A 310 5.83 4.12 12.12
N ASP A 311 5.38 5.33 11.93
CA ASP A 311 5.15 6.30 12.99
C ASP A 311 3.70 6.21 13.49
N ALA A 312 3.36 6.97 14.51
CA ALA A 312 1.99 7.12 14.99
C ALA A 312 1.06 7.61 13.89
N ALA A 313 -0.20 7.19 13.93
CA ALA A 313 -1.22 7.71 13.04
C ALA A 313 -1.37 9.22 13.23
N VAL A 314 -1.37 9.97 12.12
CA VAL A 314 -1.37 11.43 12.12
C VAL A 314 -2.76 12.06 12.29
N ILE A 315 -3.80 11.30 11.92
CA ILE A 315 -5.22 11.66 12.08
C ILE A 315 -6.00 10.43 12.54
N PRO A 316 -7.20 10.59 13.12
CA PRO A 316 -8.09 9.48 13.47
C PRO A 316 -8.42 8.63 12.23
N ASN A 317 -8.86 7.39 12.47
CA ASN A 317 -9.45 6.59 11.41
C ASN A 317 -10.65 7.31 10.81
N ILE A 318 -10.81 7.23 9.51
CA ILE A 318 -11.90 7.90 8.78
C ILE A 318 -12.95 6.89 8.35
N GLY A 319 -12.53 5.82 7.66
CA GLY A 319 -13.44 4.81 7.16
C GLY A 319 -12.95 4.10 5.90
N THR A 320 -13.89 3.46 5.21
CA THR A 320 -13.67 2.70 3.99
C THR A 320 -14.35 3.39 2.82
N PHE A 321 -13.62 3.54 1.71
CA PHE A 321 -14.10 4.17 0.48
C PHE A 321 -13.98 3.18 -0.68
N VAL A 322 -14.99 3.15 -1.57
CA VAL A 322 -15.01 2.28 -2.76
C VAL A 322 -15.51 3.05 -3.97
N SER A 323 -14.80 2.92 -5.09
CA SER A 323 -15.21 3.50 -6.37
C SER A 323 -14.70 2.65 -7.55
N LYS A 324 -15.26 2.85 -8.74
CA LYS A 324 -14.67 2.38 -10.00
C LYS A 324 -13.68 3.39 -10.61
N ASP A 325 -13.51 4.52 -9.96
CA ASP A 325 -12.66 5.63 -10.37
C ASP A 325 -11.53 5.83 -9.36
N PRO A 326 -10.25 5.62 -9.74
CA PRO A 326 -9.12 5.76 -8.84
C PRO A 326 -8.86 7.19 -8.40
N VAL A 327 -9.17 8.18 -9.26
CA VAL A 327 -8.98 9.59 -8.96
C VAL A 327 -10.01 10.04 -7.94
N ALA A 328 -11.29 9.72 -8.19
CA ALA A 328 -12.39 10.07 -7.30
C ALA A 328 -12.23 9.48 -5.88
N VAL A 329 -11.82 8.19 -5.77
CA VAL A 329 -11.66 7.56 -4.46
C VAL A 329 -10.45 8.12 -3.69
N ASP A 330 -9.37 8.46 -4.37
CA ASP A 330 -8.21 9.10 -3.74
C ASP A 330 -8.52 10.54 -3.34
N MET A 331 -9.26 11.30 -4.19
CA MET A 331 -9.73 12.65 -3.89
C MET A 331 -10.61 12.68 -2.65
N ALA A 332 -11.58 11.77 -2.56
CA ALA A 332 -12.46 11.67 -1.39
C ALA A 332 -11.68 11.37 -0.11
N CYS A 333 -10.65 10.51 -0.17
CA CYS A 333 -9.79 10.24 0.98
C CYS A 333 -8.93 11.45 1.37
N LEU A 334 -8.39 12.20 0.39
CA LEU A 334 -7.61 13.41 0.66
C LEU A 334 -8.46 14.47 1.38
N GLU A 335 -9.63 14.79 0.85
CA GLU A 335 -10.53 15.78 1.46
C GLU A 335 -10.99 15.35 2.84
N ALA A 336 -11.30 14.07 3.03
CA ALA A 336 -11.65 13.55 4.36
C ALA A 336 -10.47 13.64 5.36
N CYS A 337 -9.23 13.43 4.89
CA CYS A 337 -8.03 13.62 5.70
C CYS A 337 -7.78 15.10 6.05
N GLU A 338 -8.05 16.02 5.13
CA GLU A 338 -7.91 17.46 5.38
C GLU A 338 -8.95 17.97 6.38
N ALA A 339 -10.18 17.46 6.32
CA ALA A 339 -11.26 17.83 7.23
C ALA A 339 -11.08 17.25 8.64
N ALA A 340 -10.37 16.15 8.81
CA ALA A 340 -10.19 15.49 10.09
C ALA A 340 -9.31 16.30 11.06
N SER A 341 -9.49 16.11 12.37
CA SER A 341 -8.58 16.63 13.38
C SER A 341 -7.24 15.89 13.34
N VAL A 342 -6.17 16.57 13.73
CA VAL A 342 -4.85 15.95 13.87
C VAL A 342 -4.76 15.22 15.22
N ASN A 343 -4.10 14.07 15.26
CA ASN A 343 -3.82 13.37 16.49
C ASN A 343 -2.75 14.12 17.30
N PRO A 344 -3.01 14.46 18.57
CA PRO A 344 -2.03 15.17 19.40
C PRO A 344 -0.70 14.40 19.52
N GLY A 345 0.40 15.10 19.37
CA GLY A 345 1.75 14.55 19.45
C GLY A 345 2.20 13.75 18.21
N SER A 346 1.39 13.71 17.15
CA SER A 346 1.77 13.07 15.88
C SER A 346 2.63 14.01 15.01
N ALA A 347 3.19 13.45 13.92
CA ALA A 347 4.00 14.23 12.96
C ALA A 347 3.24 15.39 12.29
N PHE A 348 1.89 15.37 12.29
CA PHE A 348 1.08 16.47 11.77
C PHE A 348 0.64 17.46 12.86
N ASP A 349 0.94 17.19 14.14
CA ASP A 349 0.67 18.13 15.25
C ASP A 349 1.73 19.23 15.28
N ALA A 350 1.75 20.02 14.22
CA ALA A 350 2.70 21.11 14.02
C ALA A 350 2.00 22.33 13.40
N PRO A 351 2.52 23.55 13.61
CA PRO A 351 1.97 24.76 13.01
C PRO A 351 1.84 24.64 11.48
N GLY A 352 0.68 24.98 10.95
CA GLY A 352 0.37 24.90 9.51
C GLY A 352 -0.09 23.53 9.02
N LEU A 353 0.03 22.46 9.82
CA LEU A 353 -0.49 21.13 9.49
C LEU A 353 -1.71 20.75 10.34
N ALA A 354 -1.78 21.23 11.56
CA ALA A 354 -2.87 20.95 12.47
C ALA A 354 -4.21 21.59 12.04
N GLU A 355 -4.13 22.67 11.26
CA GLU A 355 -5.31 23.40 10.80
C GLU A 355 -6.12 22.57 9.80
N PRO A 356 -7.47 22.60 9.89
CA PRO A 356 -8.33 22.00 8.87
C PRO A 356 -8.07 22.56 7.47
N ASN A 357 -8.21 21.71 6.44
CA ASN A 357 -8.02 22.07 5.04
C ASN A 357 -6.60 22.55 4.69
N SER A 358 -5.59 22.12 5.45
CA SER A 358 -4.18 22.32 5.10
C SER A 358 -3.67 21.19 4.19
N ASP A 359 -2.70 21.52 3.34
CA ASP A 359 -2.02 20.57 2.44
C ASP A 359 -1.09 19.61 3.22
N ARG A 360 -1.68 18.79 4.10
CA ARG A 360 -0.98 18.00 5.12
C ARG A 360 0.04 17.03 4.54
N PHE A 361 -0.31 16.35 3.46
CA PHE A 361 0.60 15.39 2.84
C PHE A 361 1.69 16.07 2.02
N THR A 362 1.44 17.28 1.50
CA THR A 362 2.50 18.10 0.88
C THR A 362 3.59 18.43 1.89
N HIS A 363 3.21 18.97 3.03
CA HIS A 363 4.16 19.53 3.98
C HIS A 363 4.60 18.55 5.08
N GLY A 364 3.74 17.58 5.43
CA GLY A 364 4.00 16.64 6.52
C GLY A 364 4.52 15.28 6.08
N SER A 365 4.35 14.89 4.80
CA SER A 365 4.80 13.60 4.30
C SER A 365 5.85 13.70 3.19
N SER A 366 5.73 14.65 2.26
CA SER A 366 6.62 14.75 1.10
C SER A 366 7.98 15.33 1.44
N LEU A 367 9.05 14.58 1.16
CA LEU A 367 10.43 15.07 1.36
C LEU A 367 10.76 16.31 0.49
N ALA A 368 10.22 16.36 -0.72
CA ALA A 368 10.46 17.48 -1.66
C ALA A 368 9.35 18.53 -1.59
N GLN A 369 8.41 18.43 -0.65
CA GLN A 369 7.25 19.31 -0.51
C GLN A 369 6.46 19.47 -1.80
N VAL A 370 6.35 18.40 -2.58
CA VAL A 370 5.55 18.37 -3.80
C VAL A 370 4.07 18.32 -3.42
N SER A 371 3.27 19.06 -4.20
CA SER A 371 1.83 19.14 -3.96
C SER A 371 1.16 17.76 -3.95
N GLN A 372 0.34 17.51 -2.94
CA GLN A 372 -0.49 16.31 -2.84
C GLN A 372 -1.49 16.17 -3.99
N TRP A 373 -1.79 17.25 -4.70
CA TRP A 373 -2.70 17.25 -5.83
C TRP A 373 -2.07 16.73 -7.14
N CYS A 374 -0.75 16.52 -7.19
CA CYS A 374 -0.07 16.08 -8.42
C CYS A 374 -0.60 14.74 -8.96
N GLN A 375 -0.87 13.75 -8.10
CA GLN A 375 -1.43 12.47 -8.54
C GLN A 375 -2.85 12.63 -9.07
N ILE A 376 -3.69 13.46 -8.42
CA ILE A 376 -5.07 13.74 -8.83
C ILE A 376 -5.08 14.45 -10.19
N ASN A 377 -4.40 15.60 -10.31
CA ASN A 377 -4.38 16.40 -11.52
C ASN A 377 -3.82 15.63 -12.72
N SER A 378 -2.75 14.87 -12.52
CA SER A 378 -2.17 14.03 -13.57
C SER A 378 -3.07 12.84 -13.92
N GLY A 379 -3.81 12.29 -12.94
CA GLY A 379 -4.80 11.25 -13.17
C GLY A 379 -5.95 11.75 -14.07
N VAL A 380 -6.49 12.93 -13.78
CA VAL A 380 -7.50 13.59 -14.60
C VAL A 380 -6.95 13.86 -16.01
N PHE A 381 -5.76 14.45 -16.10
CA PHE A 381 -5.11 14.74 -17.37
C PHE A 381 -4.90 13.49 -18.24
N ASN A 382 -4.51 12.38 -17.62
CA ASN A 382 -4.37 11.07 -18.29
C ASN A 382 -5.70 10.37 -18.58
N GLY A 383 -6.84 10.93 -18.14
CA GLY A 383 -8.18 10.38 -18.35
C GLY A 383 -8.40 9.04 -17.66
N ILE A 384 -7.84 8.84 -16.47
CA ILE A 384 -8.07 7.62 -15.66
C ILE A 384 -9.20 7.79 -14.65
N GLY A 385 -9.70 9.00 -14.46
CA GLY A 385 -10.81 9.31 -13.57
C GLY A 385 -11.09 10.80 -13.52
N GLU A 386 -12.03 11.18 -12.64
CA GLU A 386 -12.51 12.53 -12.43
C GLU A 386 -12.26 12.97 -10.99
N SER A 387 -11.88 14.23 -10.77
CA SER A 387 -11.75 14.79 -9.43
C SER A 387 -13.08 15.14 -8.79
N GLU A 388 -14.11 15.43 -9.60
CA GLU A 388 -15.47 15.66 -9.11
C GLU A 388 -16.15 14.31 -8.83
N TYR A 389 -16.71 14.15 -7.64
CA TYR A 389 -17.38 12.92 -7.22
C TYR A 389 -18.65 13.16 -6.40
N GLU A 390 -19.51 12.16 -6.38
CA GLU A 390 -20.68 12.07 -5.51
C GLU A 390 -20.36 11.10 -4.36
N LEU A 391 -20.33 11.56 -3.11
CA LEU A 391 -20.17 10.71 -1.95
C LEU A 391 -21.51 10.05 -1.60
N VAL A 392 -21.52 8.71 -1.60
CA VAL A 392 -22.71 7.89 -1.28
C VAL A 392 -22.46 7.14 0.01
N GLU A 393 -23.13 7.53 1.09
CA GLU A 393 -23.13 6.74 2.32
C GLU A 393 -23.93 5.46 2.11
N SER A 394 -23.37 4.32 2.49
CA SER A 394 -24.02 3.02 2.38
C SER A 394 -24.49 2.50 3.72
N GLU A 395 -25.64 1.83 3.69
CA GLU A 395 -26.14 1.09 4.86
C GLU A 395 -25.30 -0.18 5.09
N PRO A 396 -25.03 -0.58 6.34
CA PRO A 396 -24.24 -1.78 6.63
C PRO A 396 -24.96 -3.08 6.23
N LEU A 397 -24.20 -4.19 6.21
CA LEU A 397 -24.81 -5.52 6.15
C LEU A 397 -25.64 -5.81 7.40
N SER A 398 -26.77 -6.46 7.22
CA SER A 398 -27.58 -6.91 8.33
C SER A 398 -26.89 -8.05 9.11
N GLU A 399 -27.25 -8.24 10.37
CA GLU A 399 -26.80 -9.36 11.21
C GLU A 399 -27.06 -10.72 10.55
N ALA A 400 -28.18 -10.88 9.84
CA ALA A 400 -28.53 -12.11 9.12
C ALA A 400 -27.56 -12.38 7.95
N GLU A 401 -27.18 -11.33 7.20
CA GLU A 401 -26.19 -11.47 6.13
C GLU A 401 -24.82 -11.84 6.68
N VAL A 402 -24.37 -11.19 7.76
CA VAL A 402 -23.09 -11.50 8.43
C VAL A 402 -23.10 -12.94 8.94
N SER A 403 -24.19 -13.38 9.56
CA SER A 403 -24.35 -14.74 10.06
C SER A 403 -24.22 -15.79 8.96
N SER A 404 -24.65 -15.47 7.73
CA SER A 404 -24.50 -16.37 6.58
C SER A 404 -23.06 -16.63 6.16
N TRP A 405 -22.09 -15.83 6.61
CA TRP A 405 -20.66 -16.01 6.34
C TRP A 405 -20.04 -17.12 7.19
N ILE A 406 -20.66 -17.43 8.33
CA ILE A 406 -20.23 -18.50 9.23
C ILE A 406 -21.08 -19.73 8.90
N GLN A 407 -20.82 -20.36 7.74
CA GLN A 407 -21.65 -21.45 7.18
C GLN A 407 -21.83 -22.65 8.11
N ASP A 408 -20.88 -22.89 9.00
CA ASP A 408 -20.92 -24.03 9.93
C ASP A 408 -21.58 -23.67 11.27
N TYR A 409 -22.05 -22.44 11.46
CA TYR A 409 -22.65 -21.99 12.70
C TYR A 409 -24.18 -21.96 12.58
N ASP A 410 -24.82 -22.99 13.08
CA ASP A 410 -26.28 -23.06 13.15
C ASP A 410 -26.77 -22.37 14.43
N PHE A 411 -27.15 -21.09 14.30
CA PHE A 411 -27.72 -20.32 15.40
C PHE A 411 -29.09 -20.85 15.88
N THR A 412 -29.78 -21.67 15.06
CA THR A 412 -31.03 -22.33 15.45
C THR A 412 -30.79 -23.57 16.29
N ASN A 413 -29.54 -24.05 16.33
CA ASN A 413 -29.12 -25.20 17.09
C ASN A 413 -28.15 -24.75 18.22
N PRO A 414 -28.68 -24.44 19.39
CA PRO A 414 -27.86 -23.92 20.49
C PRO A 414 -26.66 -24.80 20.78
N ILE A 415 -25.52 -24.19 21.09
CA ILE A 415 -24.25 -24.84 21.45
C ILE A 415 -24.46 -26.04 22.37
N GLY A 416 -25.40 -25.94 23.32
CA GLY A 416 -25.74 -27.02 24.24
C GLY A 416 -26.25 -28.31 23.56
N LYS A 417 -26.87 -28.23 22.39
CA LYS A 417 -27.28 -29.44 21.65
C LYS A 417 -26.11 -30.05 20.87
N ARG A 418 -25.31 -29.21 20.22
CA ARG A 418 -24.14 -29.65 19.43
C ARG A 418 -23.08 -30.34 20.29
N TYR A 419 -22.86 -29.85 21.49
CA TYR A 419 -21.84 -30.39 22.40
C TYR A 419 -22.40 -31.23 23.54
N ARG A 420 -23.74 -31.46 23.60
CA ARG A 420 -24.38 -32.18 24.69
C ARG A 420 -23.73 -33.52 24.98
N ASP A 421 -23.49 -34.31 23.95
CA ASP A 421 -22.93 -35.64 24.11
C ASP A 421 -21.47 -35.62 24.51
N GLN A 422 -20.72 -34.61 24.00
CA GLN A 422 -19.34 -34.38 24.42
C GLN A 422 -19.29 -33.93 25.88
N ILE A 423 -20.13 -32.96 26.26
CA ILE A 423 -20.22 -32.48 27.65
C ILE A 423 -20.61 -33.60 28.59
N ARG A 424 -21.56 -34.45 28.20
CA ARG A 424 -21.99 -35.60 28.98
C ARG A 424 -20.90 -36.68 29.15
N ALA A 425 -19.99 -36.80 28.20
CA ALA A 425 -18.85 -37.70 28.28
C ALA A 425 -17.73 -37.22 29.20
N PHE A 426 -17.73 -35.93 29.55
CA PHE A 426 -16.77 -35.38 30.51
C PHE A 426 -17.19 -35.78 31.96
N HIS A 427 -16.26 -36.36 32.70
CA HIS A 427 -16.40 -36.50 34.14
C HIS A 427 -15.96 -35.20 34.81
N PHE A 428 -16.93 -34.51 35.40
CA PHE A 428 -16.60 -33.35 36.24
C PHE A 428 -16.39 -33.86 37.66
N ASP A 429 -15.15 -33.88 38.12
CA ASP A 429 -14.74 -34.37 39.44
C ASP A 429 -15.03 -33.36 40.57
N THR A 430 -15.46 -32.17 40.22
CA THR A 430 -15.72 -31.08 41.16
C THR A 430 -17.09 -30.45 40.91
N GLU A 431 -17.69 -29.92 41.97
CA GLU A 431 -18.87 -29.08 41.84
C GLU A 431 -18.56 -27.85 40.95
N GLY A 432 -19.55 -27.37 40.23
CA GLY A 432 -19.43 -26.15 39.44
C GLY A 432 -19.04 -24.94 40.32
N PRO A 433 -18.62 -23.83 39.69
CA PRO A 433 -18.24 -22.64 40.43
C PRO A 433 -19.38 -22.14 41.32
N THR A 434 -19.05 -21.88 42.57
CA THR A 434 -20.02 -21.32 43.56
C THR A 434 -19.71 -19.86 43.79
N ALA A 435 -20.77 -19.08 44.07
CA ALA A 435 -20.64 -17.70 44.44
C ALA A 435 -20.68 -17.54 45.98
N VAL A 436 -20.01 -16.53 46.48
CA VAL A 436 -20.17 -16.10 47.88
C VAL A 436 -21.54 -15.44 48.03
N SER A 437 -22.18 -15.59 49.21
CA SER A 437 -23.47 -15.01 49.50
C SER A 437 -23.44 -13.46 49.52
N GLU A 438 -22.29 -12.90 49.87
CA GLU A 438 -22.07 -11.46 49.90
C GLU A 438 -20.69 -11.14 49.30
N PRO A 439 -20.53 -10.02 48.56
CA PRO A 439 -19.25 -9.59 48.03
C PRO A 439 -18.23 -9.38 49.16
N ARG A 440 -17.06 -10.00 49.05
CA ARG A 440 -15.96 -9.87 50.03
C ARG A 440 -15.28 -8.50 50.00
N LEU A 441 -15.46 -7.77 48.90
CA LEU A 441 -15.06 -6.38 48.74
C LEU A 441 -16.35 -5.55 48.57
N PRO A 442 -16.67 -4.59 49.48
CA PRO A 442 -17.85 -3.73 49.34
C PRO A 442 -17.89 -3.02 48.01
N LEU A 443 -19.09 -2.77 47.46
CA LEU A 443 -19.27 -2.13 46.16
C LEU A 443 -18.58 -0.76 46.09
N GLU A 444 -18.63 0.02 47.17
CA GLU A 444 -17.95 1.31 47.27
C GLU A 444 -16.43 1.22 47.07
N ASP A 445 -15.81 0.12 47.51
CA ASP A 445 -14.38 -0.12 47.33
C ASP A 445 -14.08 -0.72 45.96
N GLN A 446 -15.00 -1.50 45.37
CA GLN A 446 -14.82 -2.04 44.01
C GLN A 446 -14.80 -0.93 42.97
N ILE A 447 -15.60 0.13 43.13
CA ILE A 447 -15.70 1.23 42.17
C ILE A 447 -14.74 2.39 42.45
N LYS A 448 -14.04 2.36 43.56
CA LYS A 448 -13.10 3.41 43.96
C LYS A 448 -11.85 3.34 43.08
N ARG A 449 -11.44 4.49 42.52
CA ARG A 449 -10.21 4.58 41.78
C ARG A 449 -9.02 4.16 42.66
N PRO A 450 -8.25 3.13 42.29
CA PRO A 450 -7.06 2.74 43.03
C PRO A 450 -5.95 3.80 42.92
N ALA A 451 -4.97 3.76 43.82
CA ALA A 451 -3.77 4.58 43.70
C ALA A 451 -3.08 4.29 42.38
N GLY A 452 -2.85 5.32 41.60
CA GLY A 452 -2.15 5.21 40.32
C GLY A 452 -0.62 5.10 40.47
N LEU A 453 0.08 5.32 39.37
CA LEU A 453 1.54 5.27 39.32
C LEU A 453 2.17 6.18 40.39
N VAL A 454 2.97 5.61 41.29
CA VAL A 454 3.84 6.37 42.17
C VAL A 454 5.00 6.90 41.31
N LYS A 455 5.10 8.23 41.15
CA LYS A 455 6.26 8.85 40.48
C LYS A 455 7.52 8.44 41.25
N ASN A 456 8.33 7.60 40.66
CA ASN A 456 9.66 7.37 41.18
C ASN A 456 10.45 8.68 41.01
N SER A 457 10.99 9.19 42.11
CA SER A 457 11.80 10.42 42.16
C SER A 457 13.12 10.35 41.35
N LYS A 458 13.31 9.31 40.54
CA LYS A 458 14.47 9.09 39.67
C LYS A 458 14.20 9.28 38.17
N ILE A 459 12.97 9.61 37.76
CA ILE A 459 12.75 10.14 36.41
C ILE A 459 12.85 11.66 36.62
N SER A 460 14.06 12.16 36.47
CA SER A 460 14.38 13.57 36.51
C SER A 460 13.58 14.32 35.44
N ASP A 461 13.22 15.56 35.74
CA ASP A 461 12.62 16.54 34.84
C ASP A 461 13.62 16.94 33.71
N GLU A 462 14.11 15.97 32.94
CA GLU A 462 14.89 16.17 31.72
C GLU A 462 14.16 15.46 30.57
N GLN A 463 13.12 16.09 30.09
CA GLN A 463 12.61 16.01 28.72
C GLN A 463 11.96 17.34 28.33
#